data_f1077bc77a8daa0c820bd1660d3ef1be
#
_entry.id   f1077bc77a8daa0c820bd1660d3ef1be
#
_cell.length_a   1.000
_cell.length_b   1.000
_cell.length_c   1.000
_cell.angle_alpha   90.00
_cell.angle_beta   90.00
_cell.angle_gamma   90.00
#
_symmetry.space_group_name_H-M   'P 1'
#
loop_
_entity.id
_entity.type
_entity.pdbx_description
1 polymer ?
#
loop_
_entity_poly.entity_id
_entity_poly.type
_entity_poly.pdbx_seq_one_letter_code
_entity_poly.pdbx_strand_id
1 'polypeptide(L)'
;MWHVTIRGLLARKRRLVGTMLAILLGVGFIAGVYVLSDTIRRTFDDLFTSVYKGTDSVVVAKGGLDNGFRGAPPRLPRAVIDDVRATPGVASASGFVQAYSQVVDAKGVALGGTNAPTFGAAWTDDQRVNPFTIADGRAPAASSEIVVDRNTAKVGKLKLGQTVTVLSLAAPKQYTIVGFTKFGTADSPAGASFLQYTPAEADLALATKGDIDQIQVVAAPGVSQAQLKSNLESSLDRTGIEIFTGQEATAKRQNDIQ
;
A
#
# COMPACT_ATOMS: atom_id res chain seq x y z
N MET A 1 23.93 -28.09 54.57
CA MET A 1 24.28 -26.85 53.85
C MET A 1 23.09 -26.18 53.13
N TRP A 2 22.21 -26.90 52.50
CA TRP A 2 21.04 -26.35 51.75
C TRP A 2 20.08 -25.48 52.61
N HIS A 3 19.78 -25.93 53.87
CA HIS A 3 18.89 -25.18 54.79
C HIS A 3 19.43 -23.81 55.24
N VAL A 4 20.77 -23.65 55.31
CA VAL A 4 21.39 -22.36 55.69
C VAL A 4 21.31 -21.37 54.54
N THR A 5 21.49 -21.85 53.31
CA THR A 5 21.37 -21.03 52.05
C THR A 5 19.96 -20.50 51.87
N ILE A 6 18.94 -21.35 52.09
CA ILE A 6 17.52 -20.95 51.94
C ILE A 6 17.12 -19.92 53.01
N ARG A 7 17.56 -20.10 54.27
CA ARG A 7 17.30 -19.13 55.35
C ARG A 7 18.01 -17.79 55.11
N GLY A 8 19.23 -17.79 54.54
CA GLY A 8 19.94 -16.57 54.14
C GLY A 8 19.24 -15.83 52.98
N LEU A 9 18.67 -16.54 52.02
CA LEU A 9 17.86 -15.99 50.92
C LEU A 9 16.55 -15.36 51.44
N LEU A 10 15.85 -16.06 52.36
CA LEU A 10 14.60 -15.56 52.96
C LEU A 10 14.80 -14.34 53.85
N ALA A 11 15.95 -14.23 54.53
CA ALA A 11 16.30 -13.06 55.34
C ALA A 11 16.45 -11.78 54.48
N ARG A 12 16.76 -11.92 53.18
CA ARG A 12 16.92 -10.80 52.23
C ARG A 12 15.80 -10.74 51.17
N LYS A 13 14.59 -11.20 51.54
CA LYS A 13 13.44 -11.32 50.62
C LYS A 13 13.13 -10.05 49.81
N ARG A 14 13.25 -8.86 50.42
CA ARG A 14 13.02 -7.58 49.68
C ARG A 14 14.00 -7.38 48.52
N ARG A 15 15.28 -7.72 48.73
CA ARG A 15 16.32 -7.61 47.70
C ARG A 15 16.11 -8.68 46.61
N LEU A 16 15.72 -9.86 46.99
CA LEU A 16 15.44 -10.98 46.07
C LEU A 16 14.22 -10.67 45.21
N VAL A 17 13.14 -10.14 45.80
CA VAL A 17 11.94 -9.68 45.06
C VAL A 17 12.30 -8.54 44.12
N GLY A 18 13.10 -7.56 44.54
CA GLY A 18 13.53 -6.46 43.66
C GLY A 18 14.35 -6.94 42.46
N THR A 19 15.30 -7.88 42.70
CA THR A 19 16.08 -8.45 41.58
C THR A 19 15.21 -9.28 40.65
N MET A 20 14.29 -10.09 41.18
CA MET A 20 13.36 -10.90 40.39
C MET A 20 12.42 -10.02 39.56
N LEU A 21 11.92 -8.92 40.13
CA LEU A 21 11.09 -7.95 39.44
C LEU A 21 11.85 -7.25 38.30
N ALA A 22 13.11 -6.87 38.57
CA ALA A 22 13.97 -6.25 37.55
C ALA A 22 14.24 -7.19 36.37
N ILE A 23 14.51 -8.48 36.66
CA ILE A 23 14.70 -9.48 35.60
C ILE A 23 13.39 -9.70 34.81
N LEU A 24 12.25 -9.84 35.49
CA LEU A 24 10.95 -10.01 34.88
C LEU A 24 10.59 -8.81 33.97
N LEU A 25 10.81 -7.59 34.45
CA LEU A 25 10.58 -6.38 33.66
C LEU A 25 11.53 -6.30 32.46
N GLY A 26 12.83 -6.62 32.65
CA GLY A 26 13.80 -6.61 31.55
C GLY A 26 13.49 -7.64 30.48
N VAL A 27 13.20 -8.90 30.87
CA VAL A 27 12.82 -9.96 29.94
C VAL A 27 11.48 -9.65 29.28
N GLY A 28 10.50 -9.18 30.05
CA GLY A 28 9.18 -8.79 29.53
C GLY A 28 9.25 -7.64 28.54
N PHE A 29 10.10 -6.64 28.80
CA PHE A 29 10.33 -5.53 27.88
C PHE A 29 10.98 -6.01 26.57
N ILE A 30 12.03 -6.83 26.65
CA ILE A 30 12.70 -7.38 25.45
C ILE A 30 11.71 -8.24 24.66
N ALA A 31 10.97 -9.13 25.32
CA ALA A 31 9.96 -9.96 24.67
C ALA A 31 8.87 -9.10 23.99
N GLY A 32 8.40 -8.06 24.68
CA GLY A 32 7.42 -7.10 24.13
C GLY A 32 7.93 -6.37 22.89
N VAL A 33 9.19 -5.94 22.90
CA VAL A 33 9.82 -5.30 21.73
C VAL A 33 9.92 -6.28 20.56
N TYR A 34 10.31 -7.53 20.79
CA TYR A 34 10.37 -8.55 19.74
C TYR A 34 8.99 -8.85 19.14
N VAL A 35 7.96 -9.01 19.98
CA VAL A 35 6.58 -9.24 19.52
C VAL A 35 6.08 -8.05 18.72
N LEU A 36 6.33 -6.83 19.17
CA LEU A 36 5.96 -5.61 18.45
C LEU A 36 6.64 -5.53 17.09
N SER A 37 7.97 -5.76 17.04
CA SER A 37 8.74 -5.74 15.79
C SER A 37 8.25 -6.81 14.81
N ASP A 38 7.97 -8.03 15.29
CA ASP A 38 7.46 -9.12 14.45
C ASP A 38 6.06 -8.80 13.92
N THR A 39 5.19 -8.21 14.75
CA THR A 39 3.85 -7.77 14.34
C THR A 39 3.91 -6.70 13.26
N ILE A 40 4.78 -5.70 13.44
CA ILE A 40 4.99 -4.63 12.43
C ILE A 40 5.49 -5.24 11.12
N ARG A 41 6.52 -6.09 11.16
CA ARG A 41 7.06 -6.76 9.96
C ARG A 41 5.99 -7.55 9.22
N ARG A 42 5.22 -8.40 9.91
CA ARG A 42 4.14 -9.19 9.29
C ARG A 42 3.09 -8.30 8.65
N THR A 43 2.71 -7.19 9.29
CA THR A 43 1.75 -6.24 8.72
C THR A 43 2.27 -5.65 7.41
N PHE A 44 3.54 -5.28 7.33
CA PHE A 44 4.15 -4.79 6.10
C PHE A 44 4.31 -5.88 5.04
N ASP A 45 4.72 -7.09 5.42
CA ASP A 45 4.84 -8.23 4.50
C ASP A 45 3.50 -8.56 3.85
N ASP A 46 2.42 -8.63 4.62
CA ASP A 46 1.06 -8.85 4.14
C ASP A 46 0.61 -7.72 3.21
N LEU A 47 0.96 -6.47 3.54
CA LEU A 47 0.64 -5.30 2.73
C LEU A 47 1.33 -5.36 1.37
N PHE A 48 2.65 -5.59 1.32
CA PHE A 48 3.39 -5.66 0.05
C PHE A 48 3.01 -6.87 -0.79
N THR A 49 2.79 -8.01 -0.17
CA THR A 49 2.27 -9.19 -0.86
C THR A 49 0.89 -8.91 -1.46
N SER A 50 0.05 -8.14 -0.78
CA SER A 50 -1.28 -7.78 -1.27
C SER A 50 -1.23 -6.77 -2.43
N VAL A 51 -0.30 -5.81 -2.42
CA VAL A 51 -0.14 -4.81 -3.50
C VAL A 51 0.19 -5.45 -4.84
N TYR A 52 1.07 -6.47 -4.84
CA TYR A 52 1.50 -7.16 -6.07
C TYR A 52 0.81 -8.51 -6.27
N LYS A 53 -0.23 -8.80 -5.49
CA LYS A 53 -1.00 -10.05 -5.66
C LYS A 53 -1.60 -10.10 -7.06
N GLY A 54 -1.31 -11.19 -7.79
CA GLY A 54 -1.78 -11.39 -9.17
C GLY A 54 -1.01 -10.58 -10.23
N THR A 55 0.03 -9.85 -9.83
CA THR A 55 0.96 -9.18 -10.75
C THR A 55 2.14 -10.09 -11.04
N ASP A 56 2.35 -10.43 -12.30
CA ASP A 56 3.45 -11.31 -12.73
C ASP A 56 4.70 -10.53 -13.11
N SER A 57 4.55 -9.30 -13.61
CA SER A 57 5.66 -8.38 -13.87
C SER A 57 5.26 -6.93 -13.59
N VAL A 58 6.25 -6.11 -13.23
CA VAL A 58 6.11 -4.67 -12.98
C VAL A 58 7.09 -3.92 -13.86
N VAL A 59 6.59 -2.96 -14.63
CA VAL A 59 7.41 -2.05 -15.44
C VAL A 59 7.38 -0.67 -14.81
N VAL A 60 8.54 -0.10 -14.55
CA VAL A 60 8.70 1.22 -13.90
C VAL A 60 9.74 2.05 -14.65
N ALA A 61 9.72 3.36 -14.44
CA ALA A 61 10.84 4.19 -14.83
C ALA A 61 12.08 3.82 -13.97
N LYS A 62 13.28 4.03 -14.51
CA LYS A 62 14.53 3.72 -13.82
C LYS A 62 14.59 4.40 -12.46
N GLY A 63 14.81 3.60 -11.40
CA GLY A 63 14.75 4.04 -10.01
C GLY A 63 13.33 4.20 -9.45
N GLY A 64 12.29 3.81 -10.19
CA GLY A 64 10.88 3.97 -9.78
C GLY A 64 10.49 3.15 -8.55
N LEU A 65 11.19 2.05 -8.29
CA LEU A 65 11.01 1.26 -7.06
C LEU A 65 11.97 1.65 -5.93
N ASP A 66 12.99 2.48 -6.18
CA ASP A 66 14.03 2.78 -5.19
C ASP A 66 13.64 3.87 -4.18
N ASN A 67 12.58 4.63 -4.45
CA ASN A 67 12.26 5.82 -3.66
C ASN A 67 11.43 5.54 -2.40
N GLY A 68 10.95 4.32 -2.19
CA GLY A 68 10.12 3.97 -1.05
C GLY A 68 8.98 4.97 -0.85
N PHE A 69 8.88 5.56 0.35
CA PHE A 69 7.95 6.65 0.66
C PHE A 69 8.60 8.04 0.57
N ARG A 70 9.81 8.16 0.02
CA ARG A 70 10.60 9.39 -0.04
C ARG A 70 10.44 10.08 -1.40
N GLY A 71 9.43 10.93 -1.51
CA GLY A 71 9.20 11.75 -2.70
C GLY A 71 8.37 11.07 -3.79
N ALA A 72 8.09 11.81 -4.87
CA ALA A 72 7.40 11.27 -6.03
C ALA A 72 8.37 10.38 -6.84
N PRO A 73 7.99 9.14 -7.19
CA PRO A 73 8.81 8.31 -8.06
C PRO A 73 8.91 8.91 -9.47
N PRO A 74 9.98 8.62 -10.21
CA PRO A 74 10.02 8.92 -11.63
C PRO A 74 8.87 8.17 -12.34
N ARG A 75 8.22 8.83 -13.29
CA ARG A 75 7.04 8.32 -13.97
C ARG A 75 7.35 7.85 -15.39
N LEU A 76 6.50 6.96 -15.87
CA LEU A 76 6.49 6.48 -17.26
C LEU A 76 5.41 7.21 -18.04
N PRO A 77 5.66 7.54 -19.33
CA PRO A 77 4.59 7.93 -20.24
C PRO A 77 3.53 6.83 -20.33
N ARG A 78 2.25 7.18 -20.27
CA ARG A 78 1.14 6.20 -20.36
C ARG A 78 1.16 5.39 -21.66
N ALA A 79 1.68 5.97 -22.76
CA ALA A 79 1.80 5.28 -24.04
C ALA A 79 2.56 3.95 -23.95
N VAL A 80 3.50 3.81 -22.99
CA VAL A 80 4.24 2.55 -22.76
C VAL A 80 3.31 1.38 -22.42
N ILE A 81 2.11 1.64 -21.91
CA ILE A 81 1.13 0.57 -21.62
C ILE A 81 0.75 -0.19 -22.90
N ASP A 82 0.61 0.48 -24.02
CA ASP A 82 0.20 -0.15 -25.28
C ASP A 82 1.33 -1.02 -25.84
N ASP A 83 2.58 -0.60 -25.70
CA ASP A 83 3.76 -1.41 -26.07
C ASP A 83 3.86 -2.66 -25.17
N VAL A 84 3.61 -2.49 -23.87
CA VAL A 84 3.55 -3.62 -22.92
C VAL A 84 2.43 -4.59 -23.29
N ARG A 85 1.24 -4.11 -23.64
CA ARG A 85 0.11 -4.95 -24.06
C ARG A 85 0.38 -5.72 -25.36
N ALA A 86 1.16 -5.14 -26.27
CA ALA A 86 1.54 -5.77 -27.52
C ALA A 86 2.61 -6.86 -27.35
N THR A 87 3.24 -6.96 -26.17
CA THR A 87 4.32 -7.93 -25.91
C THR A 87 3.75 -9.36 -25.82
N PRO A 88 4.37 -10.35 -26.51
CA PRO A 88 3.95 -11.75 -26.42
C PRO A 88 3.98 -12.26 -24.98
N GLY A 89 2.91 -12.95 -24.58
CA GLY A 89 2.79 -13.52 -23.23
C GLY A 89 2.14 -12.59 -22.19
N VAL A 90 1.72 -11.39 -22.60
CA VAL A 90 0.91 -10.48 -21.76
C VAL A 90 -0.56 -10.80 -21.92
N ALA A 91 -1.26 -11.06 -20.80
CA ALA A 91 -2.71 -11.20 -20.77
C ALA A 91 -3.41 -9.85 -20.50
N SER A 92 -2.84 -9.03 -19.63
CA SER A 92 -3.30 -7.66 -19.38
C SER A 92 -2.18 -6.80 -18.82
N ALA A 93 -2.29 -5.47 -19.04
CA ALA A 93 -1.42 -4.47 -18.45
C ALA A 93 -2.25 -3.28 -17.98
N SER A 94 -2.06 -2.90 -16.70
CA SER A 94 -2.78 -1.82 -16.05
C SER A 94 -1.78 -0.79 -15.51
N GLY A 95 -1.98 0.49 -15.87
CA GLY A 95 -1.21 1.58 -15.29
C GLY A 95 -1.67 1.89 -13.88
N PHE A 96 -0.73 2.06 -12.98
CA PHE A 96 -0.97 2.47 -11.60
C PHE A 96 -0.38 3.84 -11.34
N VAL A 97 -1.13 4.69 -10.66
CA VAL A 97 -0.70 6.01 -10.21
C VAL A 97 -1.20 6.26 -8.81
N GLN A 98 -0.35 6.83 -7.98
CA GLN A 98 -0.66 7.18 -6.62
C GLN A 98 0.00 8.51 -6.24
N ALA A 99 -0.75 9.37 -5.54
CA ALA A 99 -0.18 10.58 -4.96
C ALA A 99 -1.01 11.01 -3.74
N TYR A 100 -0.59 12.12 -3.10
CA TYR A 100 -1.34 12.67 -1.99
C TYR A 100 -2.78 12.99 -2.38
N SER A 101 -3.71 12.50 -1.56
CA SER A 101 -5.12 12.91 -1.56
C SER A 101 -5.71 12.68 -0.16
N GLN A 102 -6.52 13.62 0.30
CA GLN A 102 -7.07 13.60 1.65
C GLN A 102 -8.52 14.07 1.67
N VAL A 103 -9.38 13.27 2.26
CA VAL A 103 -10.80 13.62 2.44
C VAL A 103 -10.93 14.62 3.60
N VAL A 104 -11.76 15.64 3.39
CA VAL A 104 -12.16 16.60 4.44
C VAL A 104 -13.63 16.34 4.77
N ASP A 105 -13.92 16.17 6.05
CA ASP A 105 -15.28 15.93 6.53
C ASP A 105 -16.17 17.19 6.44
N ALA A 106 -17.46 17.04 6.76
CA ALA A 106 -18.42 18.14 6.74
C ALA A 106 -18.11 19.26 7.75
N LYS A 107 -17.19 19.03 8.69
CA LYS A 107 -16.77 20.03 9.70
C LYS A 107 -15.48 20.75 9.29
N GLY A 108 -14.93 20.44 8.11
CA GLY A 108 -13.66 20.97 7.63
C GLY A 108 -12.43 20.27 8.23
N VAL A 109 -12.60 19.09 8.86
CA VAL A 109 -11.50 18.32 9.43
C VAL A 109 -10.96 17.36 8.37
N ALA A 110 -9.67 17.45 8.11
CA ALA A 110 -8.97 16.53 7.22
C ALA A 110 -8.82 15.15 7.89
N LEU A 111 -9.27 14.10 7.22
CA LEU A 111 -9.28 12.74 7.72
C LEU A 111 -7.97 12.02 7.39
N GLY A 112 -7.40 11.31 8.35
CA GLY A 112 -6.10 10.63 8.20
C GLY A 112 -4.92 11.60 8.32
N GLY A 113 -3.71 11.13 8.00
CA GLY A 113 -2.51 11.97 7.93
C GLY A 113 -1.79 12.24 9.26
N THR A 114 -2.36 11.92 10.42
CA THR A 114 -1.71 12.16 11.71
C THR A 114 -0.66 11.09 12.04
N ASN A 115 -0.97 9.83 11.80
CA ASN A 115 -0.09 8.69 12.12
C ASN A 115 0.13 7.75 10.92
N ALA A 116 -0.55 7.98 9.82
CA ALA A 116 -0.45 7.19 8.60
C ALA A 116 -0.67 8.10 7.38
N PRO A 117 -0.07 7.79 6.22
CA PRO A 117 -0.18 8.62 5.03
C PRO A 117 -1.60 8.58 4.45
N THR A 118 -1.89 9.56 3.60
CA THR A 118 -3.14 9.66 2.84
C THR A 118 -2.84 9.64 1.35
N PHE A 119 -3.53 8.79 0.61
CA PHE A 119 -3.30 8.58 -0.81
C PHE A 119 -4.58 8.61 -1.63
N GLY A 120 -4.44 9.09 -2.85
CA GLY A 120 -5.38 8.88 -3.93
C GLY A 120 -4.74 8.06 -5.03
N ALA A 121 -5.52 7.20 -5.70
CA ALA A 121 -5.08 6.37 -6.81
C ALA A 121 -6.16 6.29 -7.90
N ALA A 122 -5.77 5.85 -9.09
CA ALA A 122 -6.72 5.47 -10.11
C ALA A 122 -7.36 4.12 -9.77
N TRP A 123 -8.69 4.01 -9.93
CA TRP A 123 -9.40 2.74 -9.86
C TRP A 123 -9.05 1.89 -11.10
N THR A 124 -8.87 0.60 -10.91
CA THR A 124 -8.79 -0.36 -12.01
C THR A 124 -9.83 -1.47 -11.81
N ASP A 125 -10.53 -1.83 -12.88
CA ASP A 125 -11.52 -2.92 -12.85
C ASP A 125 -10.89 -4.31 -12.96
N ASP A 126 -9.59 -4.40 -13.33
CA ASP A 126 -8.87 -5.66 -13.34
C ASP A 126 -8.58 -6.14 -11.90
N GLN A 127 -9.48 -6.98 -11.39
CA GLN A 127 -9.41 -7.50 -10.02
C GLN A 127 -8.19 -8.40 -9.77
N ARG A 128 -7.45 -8.79 -10.80
CA ARG A 128 -6.19 -9.56 -10.64
C ARG A 128 -5.09 -8.69 -10.05
N VAL A 129 -5.06 -7.42 -10.45
CA VAL A 129 -4.03 -6.45 -10.02
C VAL A 129 -4.57 -5.35 -9.11
N ASN A 130 -5.88 -5.30 -8.87
CA ASN A 130 -6.48 -4.35 -7.93
C ASN A 130 -6.48 -4.96 -6.51
N PRO A 131 -5.67 -4.45 -5.57
CA PRO A 131 -5.67 -4.95 -4.20
C PRO A 131 -6.92 -4.51 -3.41
N PHE A 132 -7.72 -3.60 -3.98
CA PHE A 132 -8.94 -3.10 -3.37
C PHE A 132 -10.17 -3.80 -3.94
N THR A 133 -11.11 -4.12 -3.06
CA THR A 133 -12.42 -4.67 -3.41
C THR A 133 -13.52 -3.76 -2.91
N ILE A 134 -14.60 -3.61 -3.65
CA ILE A 134 -15.79 -2.89 -3.19
C ILE A 134 -16.43 -3.69 -2.06
N ALA A 135 -16.56 -3.07 -0.89
CA ALA A 135 -17.23 -3.66 0.26
C ALA A 135 -18.69 -3.22 0.37
N ASP A 136 -18.96 -1.96 0.02
CA ASP A 136 -20.31 -1.38 0.02
C ASP A 136 -20.42 -0.39 -1.15
N GLY A 137 -21.55 -0.31 -1.80
CA GLY A 137 -21.76 0.59 -2.94
C GLY A 137 -21.20 0.04 -4.26
N ARG A 138 -20.57 0.89 -5.05
CA ARG A 138 -20.03 0.56 -6.38
C ARG A 138 -18.72 1.29 -6.66
N ALA A 139 -18.03 0.88 -7.74
CA ALA A 139 -16.86 1.58 -8.29
C ALA A 139 -17.23 2.98 -8.82
N PRO A 140 -16.27 3.93 -8.86
CA PRO A 140 -16.48 5.25 -9.44
C PRO A 140 -16.63 5.14 -10.94
N ALA A 141 -17.64 5.82 -11.51
CA ALA A 141 -17.94 5.83 -12.94
C ALA A 141 -17.90 7.23 -13.57
N ALA A 142 -17.98 8.28 -12.74
CA ALA A 142 -17.96 9.68 -13.18
C ALA A 142 -16.79 10.44 -12.52
N SER A 143 -16.36 11.54 -13.14
CA SER A 143 -15.27 12.40 -12.65
C SER A 143 -15.58 13.15 -11.35
N SER A 144 -16.84 13.10 -10.88
CA SER A 144 -17.27 13.62 -9.58
C SER A 144 -17.44 12.56 -8.51
N GLU A 145 -17.06 11.30 -8.80
CA GLU A 145 -17.26 10.16 -7.92
C GLU A 145 -15.94 9.62 -7.39
N ILE A 146 -15.96 9.19 -6.14
CA ILE A 146 -14.84 8.50 -5.49
C ILE A 146 -15.33 7.30 -4.70
N VAL A 147 -14.42 6.36 -4.47
CA VAL A 147 -14.54 5.35 -3.42
C VAL A 147 -13.49 5.62 -2.35
N VAL A 148 -13.80 5.27 -1.10
CA VAL A 148 -12.95 5.54 0.06
C VAL A 148 -12.78 4.26 0.86
N ASP A 149 -11.61 4.04 1.46
CA ASP A 149 -11.41 2.88 2.31
C ASP A 149 -12.33 2.89 3.54
N ARG A 150 -12.71 1.69 4.03
CA ARG A 150 -13.68 1.55 5.13
C ARG A 150 -13.20 2.14 6.45
N ASN A 151 -11.89 2.13 6.71
CA ASN A 151 -11.36 2.71 7.94
C ASN A 151 -11.54 4.22 7.95
N THR A 152 -11.16 4.91 6.86
CA THR A 152 -11.38 6.34 6.69
C THR A 152 -12.87 6.69 6.77
N ALA A 153 -13.72 5.90 6.13
CA ALA A 153 -15.16 6.08 6.20
C ALA A 153 -15.70 5.95 7.63
N LYS A 154 -15.24 4.97 8.41
CA LYS A 154 -15.64 4.78 9.82
C LYS A 154 -15.18 5.95 10.70
N VAL A 155 -13.91 6.36 10.58
CA VAL A 155 -13.33 7.46 11.36
C VAL A 155 -14.05 8.78 11.07
N GLY A 156 -14.29 9.08 9.80
CA GLY A 156 -14.97 10.29 9.35
C GLY A 156 -16.49 10.21 9.45
N LYS A 157 -17.07 9.06 9.83
CA LYS A 157 -18.52 8.79 9.82
C LYS A 157 -19.17 9.11 8.48
N LEU A 158 -18.43 8.81 7.39
CA LEU A 158 -18.85 9.09 6.02
C LEU A 158 -19.97 8.13 5.59
N LYS A 159 -20.80 8.59 4.65
CA LYS A 159 -21.94 7.82 4.14
C LYS A 159 -21.89 7.73 2.61
N LEU A 160 -22.42 6.66 2.05
CA LEU A 160 -22.66 6.57 0.61
C LEU A 160 -23.59 7.70 0.15
N GLY A 161 -23.32 8.29 -0.99
CA GLY A 161 -24.02 9.44 -1.55
C GLY A 161 -23.63 10.78 -0.92
N GLN A 162 -22.79 10.80 0.11
CA GLN A 162 -22.32 12.05 0.73
C GLN A 162 -21.32 12.75 -0.18
N THR A 163 -21.47 14.08 -0.30
CA THR A 163 -20.47 14.94 -0.93
C THR A 163 -19.41 15.34 0.09
N VAL A 164 -18.15 15.21 -0.28
CA VAL A 164 -16.98 15.58 0.56
C VAL A 164 -16.02 16.41 -0.26
N THR A 165 -15.25 17.27 0.39
CA THR A 165 -14.11 17.95 -0.22
C THR A 165 -12.88 17.05 -0.18
N VAL A 166 -12.14 16.97 -1.26
CA VAL A 166 -10.85 16.26 -1.32
C VAL A 166 -9.75 17.26 -1.62
N LEU A 167 -8.71 17.22 -0.79
CA LEU A 167 -7.44 17.88 -1.02
C LEU A 167 -6.56 16.92 -1.81
N SER A 168 -5.91 17.41 -2.85
CA SER A 168 -5.04 16.61 -3.71
C SER A 168 -3.88 17.48 -4.23
N LEU A 169 -3.10 17.00 -5.20
CA LEU A 169 -2.09 17.83 -5.85
C LEU A 169 -2.69 18.91 -6.76
N ALA A 170 -3.96 18.76 -7.15
CA ALA A 170 -4.75 19.79 -7.83
C ALA A 170 -5.49 20.67 -6.83
N ALA A 171 -6.26 21.63 -7.33
CA ALA A 171 -7.14 22.46 -6.49
C ALA A 171 -8.17 21.58 -5.75
N PRO A 172 -8.55 21.95 -4.51
CA PRO A 172 -9.58 21.22 -3.77
C PRO A 172 -10.87 21.11 -4.59
N LYS A 173 -11.45 19.90 -4.62
CA LYS A 173 -12.67 19.61 -5.39
C LYS A 173 -13.64 18.78 -4.57
N GLN A 174 -14.93 18.95 -4.85
CA GLN A 174 -15.99 18.16 -4.23
C GLN A 174 -16.27 16.89 -5.02
N TYR A 175 -16.43 15.77 -4.30
CA TYR A 175 -16.74 14.46 -4.86
C TYR A 175 -17.86 13.78 -4.08
N THR A 176 -18.64 12.96 -4.77
CA THR A 176 -19.64 12.10 -4.17
C THR A 176 -19.02 10.73 -3.85
N ILE A 177 -19.18 10.24 -2.64
CA ILE A 177 -18.75 8.89 -2.23
C ILE A 177 -19.76 7.89 -2.76
N VAL A 178 -19.35 7.03 -3.69
CA VAL A 178 -20.22 6.03 -4.31
C VAL A 178 -19.93 4.60 -3.82
N GLY A 179 -18.84 4.40 -3.12
CA GLY A 179 -18.49 3.10 -2.55
C GLY A 179 -17.47 3.17 -1.44
N PHE A 180 -17.43 2.12 -0.65
CA PHE A 180 -16.38 1.88 0.34
C PHE A 180 -15.58 0.65 -0.07
N THR A 181 -14.25 0.72 0.11
CA THR A 181 -13.33 -0.34 -0.28
C THR A 181 -12.66 -1.00 0.92
N LYS A 182 -12.22 -2.23 0.71
CA LYS A 182 -11.30 -2.97 1.57
C LYS A 182 -10.00 -3.23 0.83
N PHE A 183 -8.91 -3.30 1.57
CA PHE A 183 -7.62 -3.73 1.07
C PHE A 183 -7.37 -5.18 1.48
N GLY A 184 -7.50 -6.10 0.54
CA GLY A 184 -7.57 -7.53 0.87
C GLY A 184 -8.68 -7.81 1.88
N THR A 185 -8.33 -8.28 3.08
CA THR A 185 -9.27 -8.53 4.19
C THR A 185 -9.36 -7.35 5.17
N ALA A 186 -8.45 -6.39 5.10
CA ALA A 186 -8.37 -5.25 6.02
C ALA A 186 -9.25 -4.06 5.56
N ASP A 187 -9.66 -3.23 6.50
CA ASP A 187 -10.45 -2.03 6.22
C ASP A 187 -9.62 -0.89 5.60
N SER A 188 -8.28 -0.95 5.71
CA SER A 188 -7.34 -0.03 5.05
C SER A 188 -5.93 -0.63 4.99
N PRO A 189 -5.04 -0.16 4.09
CA PRO A 189 -3.64 -0.57 4.07
C PRO A 189 -2.87 -0.02 5.28
N ALA A 190 -2.57 -0.84 6.28
CA ALA A 190 -1.79 -0.47 7.48
C ALA A 190 -2.24 0.83 8.17
N GLY A 191 -3.54 1.15 8.15
CA GLY A 191 -4.08 2.38 8.72
C GLY A 191 -3.97 3.63 7.83
N ALA A 192 -3.37 3.52 6.65
CA ALA A 192 -3.34 4.61 5.67
C ALA A 192 -4.77 4.94 5.18
N SER A 193 -5.03 6.21 4.89
CA SER A 193 -6.26 6.63 4.24
C SER A 193 -6.10 6.51 2.73
N PHE A 194 -7.05 5.84 2.09
CA PHE A 194 -7.03 5.61 0.65
C PHE A 194 -8.36 6.00 0.00
N LEU A 195 -8.26 6.73 -1.09
CA LEU A 195 -9.41 6.97 -1.95
C LEU A 195 -9.04 6.70 -3.41
N GLN A 196 -10.03 6.32 -4.23
CA GLN A 196 -9.79 6.08 -5.64
C GLN A 196 -10.78 6.85 -6.50
N TYR A 197 -10.25 7.34 -7.61
CA TYR A 197 -10.94 8.06 -8.66
C TYR A 197 -11.14 7.20 -9.90
N THR A 198 -11.96 7.63 -10.85
CA THR A 198 -11.84 7.11 -12.21
C THR A 198 -10.45 7.40 -12.77
N PRO A 199 -9.93 6.61 -13.74
CA PRO A 199 -8.59 6.85 -14.30
C PRO A 199 -8.39 8.26 -14.86
N ALA A 200 -9.39 8.80 -15.58
CA ALA A 200 -9.33 10.15 -16.13
C ALA A 200 -9.30 11.23 -15.05
N GLU A 201 -10.07 11.07 -13.97
CA GLU A 201 -10.07 12.02 -12.86
C GLU A 201 -8.79 11.92 -12.01
N ALA A 202 -8.23 10.72 -11.85
CA ALA A 202 -6.95 10.53 -11.18
C ALA A 202 -5.83 11.34 -11.85
N ASP A 203 -5.80 11.38 -13.19
CA ASP A 203 -4.80 12.17 -13.93
C ASP A 203 -4.89 13.67 -13.60
N LEU A 204 -6.08 14.17 -13.38
CA LEU A 204 -6.30 15.58 -13.01
C LEU A 204 -6.01 15.82 -11.53
N ALA A 205 -6.61 15.03 -10.65
CA ALA A 205 -6.49 15.20 -9.21
C ALA A 205 -5.06 14.98 -8.70
N LEU A 206 -4.35 14.01 -9.28
CA LEU A 206 -2.99 13.65 -8.88
C LEU A 206 -1.90 14.37 -9.71
N ALA A 207 -2.31 15.31 -10.57
CA ALA A 207 -1.43 16.13 -11.40
C ALA A 207 -0.38 15.29 -12.18
N THR A 208 -0.81 14.14 -12.73
CA THR A 208 0.11 13.19 -13.36
C THR A 208 0.49 13.61 -14.80
N LYS A 209 -0.28 14.51 -15.40
CA LYS A 209 -0.13 14.93 -16.80
C LYS A 209 -0.20 13.77 -17.81
N GLY A 210 -0.89 12.69 -17.43
CA GLY A 210 -0.99 11.47 -18.22
C GLY A 210 0.12 10.44 -17.99
N ASP A 211 1.08 10.72 -17.12
CA ASP A 211 2.12 9.77 -16.74
C ASP A 211 1.65 8.83 -15.62
N ILE A 212 2.32 7.69 -15.50
CA ILE A 212 2.01 6.64 -14.51
C ILE A 212 3.25 6.26 -13.69
N ASP A 213 3.04 5.82 -12.47
CA ASP A 213 4.13 5.42 -11.58
C ASP A 213 4.68 4.04 -11.95
N GLN A 214 3.80 3.12 -12.37
CA GLN A 214 4.17 1.75 -12.77
C GLN A 214 3.11 1.13 -13.66
N ILE A 215 3.49 0.08 -14.40
CA ILE A 215 2.57 -0.80 -15.13
C ILE A 215 2.60 -2.17 -14.45
N GLN A 216 1.45 -2.64 -14.00
CA GLN A 216 1.25 -3.98 -13.47
C GLN A 216 0.82 -4.90 -14.60
N VAL A 217 1.53 -6.00 -14.81
CA VAL A 217 1.36 -6.91 -15.94
C VAL A 217 0.96 -8.30 -15.44
N VAL A 218 -0.06 -8.86 -16.06
CA VAL A 218 -0.51 -10.24 -15.84
C VAL A 218 -0.08 -11.11 -17.00
N ALA A 219 0.53 -12.24 -16.71
CA ALA A 219 0.97 -13.22 -17.71
C ALA A 219 -0.21 -13.95 -18.36
N ALA A 220 -0.05 -14.31 -19.63
CA ALA A 220 -0.95 -15.25 -20.29
C ALA A 220 -0.84 -16.65 -19.65
N PRO A 221 -1.90 -17.48 -19.71
CA PRO A 221 -1.86 -18.82 -19.17
C PRO A 221 -0.65 -19.62 -19.70
N GLY A 222 0.11 -20.23 -18.79
CA GLY A 222 1.30 -21.04 -19.13
C GLY A 222 2.60 -20.24 -19.27
N VAL A 223 2.58 -18.92 -19.19
CA VAL A 223 3.78 -18.07 -19.22
C VAL A 223 4.26 -17.82 -17.80
N SER A 224 5.50 -18.17 -17.48
CA SER A 224 6.10 -17.90 -16.17
C SER A 224 6.50 -16.42 -16.03
N GLN A 225 6.63 -15.94 -14.79
CA GLN A 225 7.08 -14.55 -14.51
C GLN A 225 8.46 -14.27 -15.15
N ALA A 226 9.38 -15.22 -15.11
CA ALA A 226 10.70 -15.08 -15.73
C ALA A 226 10.61 -14.98 -17.26
N GLN A 227 9.77 -15.81 -17.89
CA GLN A 227 9.52 -15.75 -19.33
C GLN A 227 8.86 -14.44 -19.74
N LEU A 228 7.85 -13.98 -18.98
CA LEU A 228 7.19 -12.71 -19.22
C LEU A 228 8.18 -11.54 -19.14
N LYS A 229 9.02 -11.51 -18.11
CA LYS A 229 10.08 -10.50 -17.95
C LYS A 229 11.02 -10.48 -19.14
N SER A 230 11.51 -11.65 -19.58
CA SER A 230 12.39 -11.76 -20.76
C SER A 230 11.72 -11.24 -22.04
N ASN A 231 10.43 -11.57 -22.25
CA ASN A 231 9.67 -11.07 -23.39
C ASN A 231 9.53 -9.55 -23.36
N LEU A 232 9.20 -8.96 -22.20
CA LEU A 232 9.11 -7.51 -22.02
C LEU A 232 10.47 -6.83 -22.26
N GLU A 233 11.56 -7.42 -21.74
CA GLU A 233 12.91 -6.91 -21.93
C GLU A 233 13.38 -6.93 -23.39
N SER A 234 12.83 -7.84 -24.19
CA SER A 234 13.13 -7.95 -25.62
C SER A 234 12.25 -7.06 -26.50
N SER A 235 11.04 -6.72 -26.03
CA SER A 235 10.05 -5.98 -26.81
C SER A 235 10.06 -4.48 -26.55
N LEU A 236 10.49 -4.06 -25.36
CA LEU A 236 10.46 -2.65 -24.96
C LEU A 236 11.82 -1.97 -25.15
N ASP A 237 11.81 -0.68 -25.53
CA ASP A 237 13.00 0.14 -25.40
C ASP A 237 13.34 0.31 -23.90
N ARG A 238 14.48 -0.26 -23.50
CA ARG A 238 14.93 -0.26 -22.11
C ARG A 238 15.57 1.05 -21.65
N THR A 239 15.63 2.05 -22.51
CA THR A 239 16.19 3.36 -22.15
C THR A 239 15.29 4.04 -21.11
N GLY A 240 15.76 4.06 -19.85
CA GLY A 240 15.01 4.67 -18.75
C GLY A 240 13.90 3.82 -18.14
N ILE A 241 13.79 2.52 -18.49
CA ILE A 241 12.80 1.58 -17.96
C ILE A 241 13.50 0.45 -17.19
N GLU A 242 12.89 0.00 -16.11
CA GLU A 242 13.25 -1.20 -15.37
C GLU A 242 12.06 -2.16 -15.31
N ILE A 243 12.34 -3.45 -15.43
CA ILE A 243 11.35 -4.52 -15.45
C ILE A 243 11.69 -5.51 -14.34
N PHE A 244 10.71 -5.76 -13.49
CA PHE A 244 10.82 -6.70 -12.37
C PHE A 244 9.76 -7.79 -12.53
N THR A 245 10.04 -8.99 -12.05
CA THR A 245 8.96 -9.95 -11.78
C THR A 245 8.14 -9.46 -10.58
N GLY A 246 6.91 -9.94 -10.41
CA GLY A 246 6.11 -9.63 -9.23
C GLY A 246 6.80 -9.99 -7.92
N GLN A 247 7.56 -11.10 -7.91
CA GLN A 247 8.37 -11.53 -6.76
C GLN A 247 9.53 -10.56 -6.48
N GLU A 248 10.28 -10.17 -7.51
CA GLU A 248 11.38 -9.20 -7.37
C GLU A 248 10.88 -7.84 -6.86
N ALA A 249 9.75 -7.35 -7.40
CA ALA A 249 9.15 -6.08 -6.98
C ALA A 249 8.71 -6.12 -5.50
N THR A 250 8.09 -7.23 -5.07
CA THR A 250 7.73 -7.45 -3.67
C THR A 250 8.95 -7.46 -2.77
N ALA A 251 9.98 -8.25 -3.11
CA ALA A 251 11.20 -8.35 -2.32
C ALA A 251 11.95 -7.01 -2.23
N LYS A 252 12.02 -6.25 -3.32
CA LYS A 252 12.67 -4.94 -3.34
C LYS A 252 11.97 -3.95 -2.41
N ARG A 253 10.63 -3.89 -2.43
CA ARG A 253 9.84 -3.04 -1.52
C ARG A 253 9.99 -3.44 -0.06
N GLN A 254 10.09 -4.74 0.25
CA GLN A 254 10.33 -5.22 1.61
C GLN A 254 11.72 -4.81 2.13
N ASN A 255 12.74 -4.86 1.28
CA ASN A 255 14.12 -4.49 1.64
C ASN A 255 14.30 -2.97 1.86
N ASP A 256 13.52 -2.12 1.19
CA ASP A 256 13.61 -0.65 1.33
C ASP A 256 13.12 -0.12 2.69
N ILE A 257 12.55 -0.98 3.54
CA ILE A 257 12.00 -0.64 4.87
C ILE A 257 12.88 -1.16 6.02
N GLN A 258 13.87 -1.98 5.71
CA GLN A 258 14.84 -2.49 6.70
C GLN A 258 15.99 -1.50 6.89
#